data_5511a8a75a85ea5789954eede94ffe97
#
_entry.id   5511a8a75a85ea5789954eede94ffe97
#
_cell.length_a   1.000
_cell.length_b   1.000
_cell.length_c   1.000
_cell.angle_alpha   90.00
_cell.angle_beta   90.00
_cell.angle_gamma   90.00
#
_symmetry.space_group_name_H-M   'P 1'
#
loop_
_entity.id
_entity.type
_entity.pdbx_description
1 polymer ?
#
loop_
_entity_poly.entity_id
_entity_poly.type
_entity_poly.pdbx_seq_one_letter_code
_entity_poly.pdbx_strand_id
1 'polypeptide(L)'
;MVRSRTRQVESPKHQAMNMNPDMKTLPRELRASMLAAGKEIRECYRVMEKADLNIVGEVLRGQGDFVELEHYPRDDVFDSETCGQYYYHAHRGGEVEHGHFHTFLRAGGMPTGSVPIDYPLATEAWLRGDNAICHLIAISMDAWGYPIGIFCTNRWVTDETWYPAQQVIAMLDRFAIDHAFPNWSVNRWLSAMLRLYRPHIDALVRQRDTALAEWQAQHPATDIFEDRALEITGYLPISVELLITELEVLDAQQNRPVHDTGSV
;
A
#
# COMPACT_ATOMS: atom_id res chain seq x y z
N MET A 1 41.05 6.70 5.91
CA MET A 1 40.02 6.01 6.66
C MET A 1 39.00 7.02 7.18
N VAL A 2 37.95 7.29 6.42
CA VAL A 2 36.87 8.20 6.86
C VAL A 2 35.69 7.28 7.21
N ARG A 3 35.36 7.19 8.50
CA ARG A 3 34.20 6.44 8.98
C ARG A 3 32.95 7.26 8.68
N SER A 4 32.17 6.79 7.69
CA SER A 4 30.80 7.25 7.46
C SER A 4 29.97 6.92 8.71
N ARG A 5 29.51 7.93 9.43
CA ARG A 5 28.50 7.78 10.47
C ARG A 5 27.14 7.81 9.77
N THR A 6 26.55 6.65 9.59
CA THR A 6 25.12 6.52 9.25
C THR A 6 24.33 7.17 10.41
N ARG A 7 23.74 8.34 10.18
CA ARG A 7 22.73 8.91 11.07
C ARG A 7 21.50 8.04 10.94
N GLN A 8 21.17 7.28 11.98
CA GLN A 8 19.81 6.78 12.15
C GLN A 8 18.91 8.01 12.29
N VAL A 9 18.06 8.22 11.29
CA VAL A 9 16.98 9.21 11.36
C VAL A 9 15.95 8.61 12.31
N GLU A 10 15.90 9.10 13.55
CA GLU A 10 14.81 8.79 14.49
C GLU A 10 13.52 9.32 13.86
N SER A 11 12.62 8.43 13.47
CA SER A 11 11.26 8.79 13.08
C SER A 11 10.62 9.60 14.20
N PRO A 12 9.96 10.74 13.91
CA PRO A 12 9.29 11.52 14.93
C PRO A 12 8.30 10.63 15.69
N LYS A 13 8.31 10.71 17.02
CA LYS A 13 7.35 10.05 17.91
C LYS A 13 5.98 10.71 17.71
N HIS A 14 5.28 10.35 16.63
CA HIS A 14 3.90 10.76 16.43
C HIS A 14 3.02 10.08 17.49
N GLN A 15 2.14 10.85 18.10
CA GLN A 15 1.03 10.30 18.87
C GLN A 15 0.28 9.34 17.93
N ALA A 16 0.39 8.03 18.20
CA ALA A 16 -0.18 7.00 17.36
C ALA A 16 -1.71 7.19 17.32
N MET A 17 -2.22 7.81 16.25
CA MET A 17 -3.59 7.58 15.85
C MET A 17 -3.75 6.06 15.72
N ASN A 18 -4.86 5.54 16.24
CA ASN A 18 -5.11 4.10 16.15
C ASN A 18 -5.27 3.71 14.67
N MET A 19 -4.16 3.34 14.03
CA MET A 19 -4.12 2.93 12.61
C MET A 19 -4.67 1.51 12.40
N ASN A 20 -5.02 0.81 13.50
CA ASN A 20 -5.72 -0.47 13.45
C ASN A 20 -7.23 -0.24 13.67
N PRO A 21 -8.05 -0.24 12.62
CA PRO A 21 -9.49 -0.14 12.75
C PRO A 21 -10.04 -1.33 13.55
N ASP A 22 -11.02 -1.09 14.42
CA ASP A 22 -11.76 -2.18 15.07
C ASP A 22 -12.65 -2.88 14.04
N MET A 23 -12.29 -4.10 13.65
CA MET A 23 -13.01 -4.90 12.66
C MET A 23 -14.47 -5.11 13.03
N LYS A 24 -14.83 -5.10 14.32
CA LYS A 24 -16.21 -5.27 14.78
C LYS A 24 -17.11 -4.10 14.40
N THR A 25 -16.55 -2.91 14.31
CA THR A 25 -17.28 -1.67 14.00
C THR A 25 -17.49 -1.44 12.50
N LEU A 26 -16.77 -2.18 11.65
CA LEU A 26 -16.87 -2.04 10.19
C LEU A 26 -18.21 -2.58 9.66
N PRO A 27 -18.73 -1.99 8.56
CA PRO A 27 -19.90 -2.55 7.86
C PRO A 27 -19.70 -4.02 7.48
N ARG A 28 -20.78 -4.80 7.54
CA ARG A 28 -20.74 -6.23 7.22
C ARG A 28 -20.24 -6.49 5.80
N GLU A 29 -20.70 -5.71 4.85
CA GLU A 29 -20.34 -5.81 3.44
C GLU A 29 -18.84 -5.59 3.23
N LEU A 30 -18.26 -4.62 3.94
CA LEU A 30 -16.81 -4.35 3.88
C LEU A 30 -16.04 -5.54 4.45
N ARG A 31 -16.43 -6.07 5.63
CA ARG A 31 -15.78 -7.26 6.20
C ARG A 31 -15.89 -8.48 5.29
N ALA A 32 -17.03 -8.68 4.63
CA ALA A 32 -17.22 -9.77 3.68
C ALA A 32 -16.29 -9.61 2.46
N SER A 33 -16.14 -8.39 1.93
CA SER A 33 -15.21 -8.08 0.85
C SER A 33 -13.76 -8.33 1.28
N MET A 34 -13.36 -7.88 2.48
CA MET A 34 -12.03 -8.13 3.04
C MET A 34 -11.76 -9.62 3.21
N LEU A 35 -12.72 -10.40 3.73
CA LEU A 35 -12.58 -11.85 3.89
C LEU A 35 -12.46 -12.56 2.55
N ALA A 36 -13.21 -12.13 1.54
CA ALA A 36 -13.09 -12.67 0.19
C ALA A 36 -11.68 -12.39 -0.40
N ALA A 37 -11.14 -11.19 -0.20
CA ALA A 37 -9.80 -10.84 -0.59
C ALA A 37 -8.74 -11.67 0.17
N GLY A 38 -8.93 -11.90 1.47
CA GLY A 38 -8.05 -12.77 2.26
C GLY A 38 -8.02 -14.22 1.75
N LYS A 39 -9.17 -14.77 1.37
CA LYS A 39 -9.24 -16.10 0.74
C LYS A 39 -8.51 -16.13 -0.61
N GLU A 40 -8.60 -15.07 -1.39
CA GLU A 40 -7.88 -14.94 -2.66
C GLU A 40 -6.36 -14.90 -2.44
N ILE A 41 -5.88 -14.18 -1.43
CA ILE A 41 -4.46 -14.14 -1.06
C ILE A 41 -3.95 -15.54 -0.69
N ARG A 42 -4.68 -16.27 0.16
CA ARG A 42 -4.33 -17.65 0.52
C ARG A 42 -4.29 -18.57 -0.71
N GLU A 43 -5.22 -18.37 -1.65
CA GLU A 43 -5.21 -19.15 -2.90
C GLU A 43 -4.00 -18.83 -3.78
N CYS A 44 -3.59 -17.58 -3.88
CA CYS A 44 -2.35 -17.19 -4.58
C CYS A 44 -1.14 -17.87 -3.95
N TYR A 45 -0.99 -17.83 -2.63
CA TYR A 45 0.09 -18.53 -1.93
C TYR A 45 0.06 -20.04 -2.21
N ARG A 46 -1.11 -20.68 -2.00
CA ARG A 46 -1.27 -22.12 -2.22
C ARG A 46 -0.85 -22.57 -3.62
N VAL A 47 -1.21 -21.79 -4.65
CA VAL A 47 -0.87 -22.12 -6.05
C VAL A 47 0.63 -21.95 -6.30
N MET A 48 1.23 -20.89 -5.77
CA MET A 48 2.66 -20.60 -5.94
C MET A 48 3.53 -21.61 -5.20
N GLU A 49 3.21 -21.93 -3.95
CA GLU A 49 3.92 -22.91 -3.11
C GLU A 49 3.99 -24.30 -3.76
N LYS A 50 2.96 -24.73 -4.50
CA LYS A 50 2.98 -25.99 -5.24
C LYS A 50 4.06 -26.08 -6.33
N ALA A 51 4.58 -24.96 -6.75
CA ALA A 51 5.61 -24.85 -7.77
C ALA A 51 6.92 -24.29 -7.21
N ASP A 52 7.08 -24.27 -5.88
CA ASP A 52 8.20 -23.68 -5.15
C ASP A 52 8.44 -22.20 -5.55
N LEU A 53 7.35 -21.43 -5.74
CA LEU A 53 7.36 -20.03 -6.13
C LEU A 53 6.89 -19.15 -4.96
N ASN A 54 7.27 -17.88 -4.97
CA ASN A 54 6.76 -16.85 -4.07
C ASN A 54 6.57 -15.52 -4.78
N ILE A 55 5.88 -14.57 -4.13
CA ILE A 55 5.48 -13.27 -4.71
C ILE A 55 6.70 -12.49 -5.22
N VAL A 56 7.73 -12.33 -4.41
CA VAL A 56 8.94 -11.54 -4.76
C VAL A 56 9.74 -12.23 -5.86
N GLY A 57 9.93 -13.56 -5.73
CA GLY A 57 10.66 -14.35 -6.74
C GLY A 57 10.04 -14.26 -8.12
N GLU A 58 8.70 -14.21 -8.21
CA GLU A 58 8.00 -14.12 -9.50
C GLU A 58 8.11 -12.72 -10.14
N VAL A 59 8.12 -11.66 -9.34
CA VAL A 59 8.36 -10.30 -9.87
C VAL A 59 9.78 -10.15 -10.39
N LEU A 60 10.76 -10.76 -9.73
CA LEU A 60 12.17 -10.69 -10.11
C LEU A 60 12.54 -11.70 -11.21
N ARG A 61 11.66 -12.65 -11.52
CA ARG A 61 11.94 -13.72 -12.48
C ARG A 61 12.28 -13.18 -13.87
N GLY A 62 13.47 -13.53 -14.35
CA GLY A 62 13.91 -13.16 -15.71
C GLY A 62 14.35 -11.70 -15.86
N GLN A 63 14.45 -10.94 -14.76
CA GLN A 63 14.84 -9.53 -14.80
C GLN A 63 16.37 -9.31 -14.74
N GLY A 64 17.16 -10.38 -14.67
CA GLY A 64 18.63 -10.31 -14.52
C GLY A 64 19.07 -10.20 -13.06
N ASP A 65 20.21 -9.57 -12.86
CA ASP A 65 20.71 -9.33 -11.50
C ASP A 65 19.84 -8.31 -10.77
N PHE A 66 19.60 -8.57 -9.49
CA PHE A 66 18.87 -7.66 -8.63
C PHE A 66 19.76 -6.47 -8.24
N VAL A 67 19.35 -5.26 -8.57
CA VAL A 67 20.07 -4.02 -8.28
C VAL A 67 19.17 -3.13 -7.42
N GLU A 68 19.72 -2.63 -6.30
CA GLU A 68 19.01 -1.67 -5.45
C GLU A 68 18.63 -0.42 -6.25
N LEU A 69 17.48 0.16 -5.96
CA LEU A 69 16.88 1.33 -6.59
C LEU A 69 16.34 1.11 -8.02
N GLU A 70 16.59 -0.03 -8.66
CA GLU A 70 15.92 -0.35 -9.92
C GLU A 70 14.50 -0.87 -9.69
N HIS A 71 13.60 -0.61 -10.65
CA HIS A 71 12.24 -1.10 -10.64
C HIS A 71 12.14 -2.51 -11.25
N TYR A 72 11.29 -3.33 -10.66
CA TYR A 72 11.00 -4.68 -11.12
C TYR A 72 9.49 -4.91 -11.26
N PRO A 73 9.01 -5.34 -12.44
CA PRO A 73 9.76 -5.44 -13.70
C PRO A 73 10.29 -4.06 -14.15
N ARG A 74 11.30 -4.02 -15.04
CA ARG A 74 11.97 -2.78 -15.45
C ARG A 74 11.05 -1.70 -16.02
N ASP A 75 9.98 -2.09 -16.71
CA ASP A 75 9.04 -1.16 -17.34
C ASP A 75 7.78 -0.95 -16.48
N ASP A 76 7.85 -1.28 -15.19
CA ASP A 76 6.71 -1.37 -14.28
C ASP A 76 5.60 -2.33 -14.81
N VAL A 77 4.59 -2.58 -14.00
CA VAL A 77 3.38 -3.28 -14.43
C VAL A 77 2.26 -2.27 -14.56
N PHE A 78 1.67 -2.15 -15.72
CA PHE A 78 0.58 -1.23 -16.00
C PHE A 78 -0.60 -1.96 -16.62
N ASP A 79 -1.77 -1.80 -16.05
CA ASP A 79 -3.04 -2.31 -16.59
C ASP A 79 -3.77 -1.19 -17.34
N SER A 80 -3.91 -1.33 -18.64
CA SER A 80 -4.50 -0.30 -19.51
C SER A 80 -6.02 -0.16 -19.35
N GLU A 81 -6.71 -1.14 -18.77
CA GLU A 81 -8.17 -1.08 -18.56
C GLU A 81 -8.49 -0.39 -17.24
N THR A 82 -7.80 -0.75 -16.17
CA THR A 82 -8.00 -0.20 -14.83
C THR A 82 -7.17 1.05 -14.57
N CYS A 83 -6.09 1.26 -15.33
CA CYS A 83 -5.06 2.27 -15.13
C CYS A 83 -4.29 2.11 -13.79
N GLY A 84 -4.33 0.92 -13.20
CA GLY A 84 -3.49 0.52 -12.08
C GLY A 84 -2.05 0.31 -12.54
N GLN A 85 -1.09 0.66 -11.69
CA GLN A 85 0.34 0.44 -11.94
C GLN A 85 1.03 0.02 -10.66
N TYR A 86 2.08 -0.81 -10.79
CA TYR A 86 2.98 -1.09 -9.67
C TYR A 86 4.39 -1.39 -10.15
N TYR A 87 5.33 -1.26 -9.23
CA TYR A 87 6.67 -1.83 -9.30
C TYR A 87 7.13 -2.35 -7.95
N TYR A 88 8.16 -3.16 -7.96
CA TYR A 88 8.89 -3.63 -6.79
C TYR A 88 10.31 -3.11 -6.83
N HIS A 89 10.85 -2.66 -5.70
CA HIS A 89 12.25 -2.31 -5.57
C HIS A 89 12.75 -2.46 -4.13
N ALA A 90 14.08 -2.33 -3.93
CA ALA A 90 14.70 -2.29 -2.61
C ALA A 90 15.71 -1.15 -2.53
N HIS A 91 15.74 -0.46 -1.39
CA HIS A 91 16.75 0.56 -1.10
C HIS A 91 17.03 0.76 0.39
N ARG A 92 16.32 0.04 1.26
CA ARG A 92 16.43 0.24 2.72
C ARG A 92 17.35 -0.74 3.40
N GLY A 93 17.93 -1.71 2.68
CA GLY A 93 18.99 -2.62 3.14
C GLY A 93 18.93 -3.01 4.60
N GLY A 94 17.84 -3.67 5.05
CA GLY A 94 17.65 -4.09 6.43
C GLY A 94 17.59 -5.61 6.55
N GLU A 95 17.88 -6.16 7.76
CA GLU A 95 17.78 -7.59 8.02
C GLU A 95 16.33 -8.12 7.89
N VAL A 96 15.32 -7.24 7.92
CA VAL A 96 13.90 -7.60 7.97
C VAL A 96 13.18 -7.35 6.64
N GLU A 97 13.39 -6.20 6.00
CA GLU A 97 12.77 -5.85 4.71
C GLU A 97 13.71 -6.23 3.56
N HIS A 98 13.22 -7.06 2.63
CA HIS A 98 13.92 -7.34 1.37
C HIS A 98 13.69 -6.25 0.34
N GLY A 99 12.48 -5.70 0.28
CA GLY A 99 12.05 -4.66 -0.62
C GLY A 99 10.55 -4.41 -0.47
N HIS A 100 9.99 -3.60 -1.35
CA HIS A 100 8.58 -3.23 -1.26
C HIS A 100 7.97 -2.96 -2.62
N PHE A 101 6.65 -3.19 -2.70
CA PHE A 101 5.82 -2.76 -3.82
C PHE A 101 5.39 -1.33 -3.61
N HIS A 102 5.38 -0.54 -4.67
CA HIS A 102 4.62 0.70 -4.76
C HIS A 102 3.44 0.52 -5.71
N THR A 103 2.26 0.95 -5.29
CA THR A 103 1.03 0.85 -6.08
C THR A 103 0.50 2.22 -6.44
N PHE A 104 0.04 2.37 -7.68
CA PHE A 104 -0.39 3.65 -8.23
C PHE A 104 -1.70 3.52 -9.01
N LEU A 105 -2.39 4.65 -9.14
CA LEU A 105 -3.47 4.81 -10.12
C LEU A 105 -3.14 5.99 -11.03
N ARG A 106 -3.19 5.78 -12.35
CA ARG A 106 -3.01 6.84 -13.34
C ARG A 106 -4.33 7.56 -13.61
N ALA A 107 -4.22 8.75 -14.19
CA ALA A 107 -5.34 9.67 -14.46
C ALA A 107 -6.58 8.98 -15.03
N GLY A 108 -6.41 8.09 -16.03
CA GLY A 108 -7.54 7.39 -16.67
C GLY A 108 -8.38 6.52 -15.73
N GLY A 109 -7.79 6.02 -14.62
CA GLY A 109 -8.48 5.22 -13.60
C GLY A 109 -9.10 6.05 -12.48
N MET A 110 -8.73 7.32 -12.33
CA MET A 110 -9.17 8.15 -11.21
C MET A 110 -10.67 8.47 -11.30
N PRO A 111 -11.36 8.65 -10.15
CA PRO A 111 -12.73 9.14 -10.14
C PRO A 111 -12.87 10.48 -10.88
N THR A 112 -13.97 10.66 -11.62
CA THR A 112 -14.26 11.95 -12.26
C THR A 112 -14.30 13.08 -11.23
N GLY A 113 -13.61 14.18 -11.52
CA GLY A 113 -13.51 15.32 -10.61
C GLY A 113 -12.38 15.19 -9.56
N SER A 114 -11.49 14.21 -9.68
CA SER A 114 -10.26 14.18 -8.88
C SER A 114 -9.40 15.41 -9.22
N VAL A 115 -9.03 16.18 -8.20
CA VAL A 115 -8.25 17.41 -8.34
C VAL A 115 -7.04 17.35 -7.40
N PRO A 116 -5.81 17.46 -7.91
CA PRO A 116 -4.63 17.54 -7.08
C PRO A 116 -4.66 18.82 -6.23
N ILE A 117 -3.90 18.83 -5.13
CA ILE A 117 -3.77 20.05 -4.34
C ILE A 117 -3.07 21.14 -5.16
N ASP A 118 -3.40 22.39 -4.85
CA ASP A 118 -2.60 23.54 -5.26
C ASP A 118 -1.58 23.84 -4.15
N TYR A 119 -0.30 23.77 -4.51
CA TYR A 119 0.78 23.94 -3.53
C TYR A 119 1.77 25.01 -4.00
N PRO A 120 1.62 26.25 -3.51
CA PRO A 120 2.40 27.39 -3.98
C PRO A 120 3.91 27.33 -3.70
N LEU A 121 4.34 26.50 -2.74
CA LEU A 121 5.75 26.33 -2.39
C LEU A 121 6.45 25.23 -3.20
N ALA A 122 5.74 24.60 -4.15
CA ALA A 122 6.33 23.54 -4.98
C ALA A 122 7.57 24.04 -5.72
N THR A 123 8.68 23.35 -5.54
CA THR A 123 9.95 23.63 -6.23
C THR A 123 10.11 22.78 -7.49
N GLU A 124 9.39 21.65 -7.57
CA GLU A 124 9.36 20.76 -8.71
C GLU A 124 8.00 20.80 -9.44
N ALA A 125 8.02 20.55 -10.74
CA ALA A 125 6.81 20.47 -11.54
C ALA A 125 6.13 19.11 -11.35
N TRP A 126 4.89 19.11 -10.87
CA TRP A 126 4.12 17.86 -10.74
C TRP A 126 3.47 17.47 -12.07
N LEU A 127 3.38 16.18 -12.33
CA LEU A 127 2.62 15.63 -13.45
C LEU A 127 1.16 16.07 -13.36
N ARG A 128 0.53 16.40 -14.50
CA ARG A 128 -0.85 16.94 -14.54
C ARG A 128 -1.64 16.36 -15.71
N GLY A 129 -2.97 16.47 -15.64
CA GLY A 129 -3.86 16.00 -16.68
C GLY A 129 -3.70 14.50 -16.90
N ASP A 130 -3.62 14.06 -18.15
CA ASP A 130 -3.53 12.64 -18.53
C ASP A 130 -2.23 11.95 -18.04
N ASN A 131 -1.22 12.72 -17.67
CA ASN A 131 0.04 12.21 -17.14
C ASN A 131 0.02 12.08 -15.60
N ALA A 132 -1.04 12.54 -14.93
CA ALA A 132 -1.11 12.45 -13.47
C ALA A 132 -1.07 11.00 -13.00
N ILE A 133 -0.33 10.78 -11.93
CA ILE A 133 -0.20 9.49 -11.26
C ILE A 133 -0.30 9.71 -9.75
N CYS A 134 -1.04 8.87 -9.05
CA CYS A 134 -1.21 8.94 -7.61
C CYS A 134 -0.68 7.66 -6.96
N HIS A 135 0.24 7.78 -6.02
CA HIS A 135 0.65 6.67 -5.17
C HIS A 135 -0.47 6.32 -4.19
N LEU A 136 -0.82 5.05 -4.10
CA LEU A 136 -1.90 4.57 -3.24
C LEU A 136 -1.38 4.07 -1.90
N ILE A 137 -0.47 3.11 -1.94
CA ILE A 137 0.17 2.50 -0.77
C ILE A 137 1.42 1.73 -1.20
N ALA A 138 2.40 1.62 -0.30
CA ALA A 138 3.51 0.71 -0.43
C ALA A 138 3.34 -0.50 0.49
N ILE A 139 3.86 -1.67 0.08
CA ILE A 139 3.80 -2.94 0.81
C ILE A 139 5.20 -3.47 1.02
N SER A 140 5.71 -3.43 2.25
CA SER A 140 7.00 -4.01 2.65
C SER A 140 6.94 -5.54 2.61
N MET A 141 7.98 -6.17 2.05
CA MET A 141 8.10 -7.61 1.90
C MET A 141 9.35 -8.13 2.61
N ASP A 142 9.26 -9.31 3.20
CA ASP A 142 10.43 -10.03 3.69
C ASP A 142 11.15 -10.80 2.55
N ALA A 143 12.29 -11.40 2.88
CA ALA A 143 13.09 -12.19 1.93
C ALA A 143 12.40 -13.50 1.47
N TRP A 144 11.32 -13.90 2.13
CA TRP A 144 10.55 -15.10 1.79
C TRP A 144 9.34 -14.81 0.92
N GLY A 145 9.10 -13.52 0.63
CA GLY A 145 7.98 -13.07 -0.20
C GLY A 145 6.67 -12.88 0.57
N TYR A 146 6.73 -12.70 1.89
CA TYR A 146 5.57 -12.37 2.71
C TYR A 146 5.54 -10.87 3.06
N PRO A 147 4.35 -10.24 3.10
CA PRO A 147 4.22 -8.85 3.47
C PRO A 147 4.35 -8.69 5.00
N ILE A 148 5.15 -7.71 5.39
CA ILE A 148 5.45 -7.39 6.80
C ILE A 148 4.95 -6.02 7.24
N GLY A 149 4.61 -5.13 6.30
CA GLY A 149 4.11 -3.81 6.59
C GLY A 149 3.44 -3.15 5.39
N ILE A 150 2.65 -2.11 5.66
CA ILE A 150 2.15 -1.17 4.65
C ILE A 150 2.52 0.25 5.08
N PHE A 151 2.80 1.13 4.11
CA PHE A 151 3.25 2.48 4.42
C PHE A 151 2.94 3.49 3.33
N CYS A 152 2.87 4.77 3.74
CA CYS A 152 2.81 5.90 2.84
C CYS A 152 4.15 6.64 2.83
N THR A 153 4.51 7.19 1.68
CA THR A 153 5.73 7.97 1.47
C THR A 153 5.43 9.43 1.25
N ASN A 154 6.46 10.25 1.32
CA ASN A 154 6.41 11.62 0.81
C ASN A 154 6.52 11.61 -0.73
N ARG A 155 6.10 12.69 -1.38
CA ARG A 155 6.04 12.85 -2.83
C ARG A 155 7.38 12.59 -3.54
N TRP A 156 8.46 13.12 -3.01
CA TRP A 156 9.79 12.99 -3.62
C TRP A 156 10.26 11.53 -3.82
N VAL A 157 9.65 10.58 -3.10
CA VAL A 157 9.98 9.15 -3.22
C VAL A 157 9.42 8.56 -4.51
N THR A 158 8.23 9.00 -4.91
CA THR A 158 7.44 8.41 -6.00
C THR A 158 7.21 9.34 -7.18
N ASP A 159 7.62 10.61 -7.06
CA ASP A 159 7.39 11.67 -8.05
C ASP A 159 5.92 11.80 -8.50
N GLU A 160 5.00 11.50 -7.59
CA GLU A 160 3.56 11.47 -7.85
C GLU A 160 2.92 12.87 -7.97
N THR A 161 1.72 12.91 -8.50
CA THR A 161 0.79 14.03 -8.36
C THR A 161 0.05 13.90 -7.05
N TRP A 162 0.13 14.91 -6.18
CA TRP A 162 -0.42 14.80 -4.84
C TRP A 162 -1.92 15.11 -4.77
N TYR A 163 -2.67 14.15 -4.22
CA TYR A 163 -4.09 14.27 -3.97
C TYR A 163 -4.40 14.20 -2.46
N PRO A 164 -5.43 14.95 -1.97
CA PRO A 164 -5.87 14.84 -0.59
C PRO A 164 -6.30 13.41 -0.24
N ALA A 165 -6.14 13.03 1.02
CA ALA A 165 -6.43 11.67 1.50
C ALA A 165 -7.81 11.15 1.06
N GLN A 166 -8.86 11.97 1.14
CA GLN A 166 -10.21 11.55 0.75
C GLN A 166 -10.31 11.14 -0.72
N GLN A 167 -9.55 11.79 -1.61
CA GLN A 167 -9.55 11.44 -3.03
C GLN A 167 -8.75 10.16 -3.27
N VAL A 168 -7.57 10.01 -2.62
CA VAL A 168 -6.78 8.77 -2.70
C VAL A 168 -7.58 7.57 -2.19
N ILE A 169 -8.33 7.74 -1.09
CA ILE A 169 -9.22 6.73 -0.54
C ILE A 169 -10.30 6.29 -1.57
N ALA A 170 -10.85 7.23 -2.33
CA ALA A 170 -11.79 6.91 -3.42
C ALA A 170 -11.13 6.22 -4.63
N MET A 171 -9.83 6.41 -4.82
CA MET A 171 -9.04 5.75 -5.86
C MET A 171 -8.74 4.28 -5.53
N LEU A 172 -8.64 3.93 -4.25
CA LEU A 172 -8.31 2.56 -3.82
C LEU A 172 -9.29 1.51 -4.37
N ASP A 173 -10.57 1.84 -4.46
CA ASP A 173 -11.60 0.91 -4.95
C ASP A 173 -11.54 0.69 -6.48
N ARG A 174 -10.68 1.44 -7.17
CA ARG A 174 -10.46 1.34 -8.62
C ARG A 174 -9.18 0.62 -9.00
N PHE A 175 -8.32 0.37 -8.01
CA PHE A 175 -7.06 -0.32 -8.26
C PHE A 175 -7.32 -1.81 -8.50
N ALA A 176 -6.94 -2.28 -9.66
CA ALA A 176 -6.81 -3.69 -9.98
C ALA A 176 -5.74 -3.88 -11.05
N ILE A 177 -5.07 -5.02 -11.05
CA ILE A 177 -4.20 -5.46 -12.13
C ILE A 177 -4.77 -6.79 -12.63
N ASP A 178 -5.35 -6.78 -13.80
CA ASP A 178 -6.13 -7.91 -14.35
C ASP A 178 -5.57 -8.45 -15.69
N HIS A 179 -4.27 -8.71 -15.70
CA HIS A 179 -3.59 -9.37 -16.82
C HIS A 179 -2.50 -10.32 -16.32
N ALA A 180 -1.88 -11.09 -17.24
CA ALA A 180 -0.99 -12.18 -16.86
C ALA A 180 0.47 -11.77 -16.62
N PHE A 181 0.90 -10.58 -17.04
CA PHE A 181 2.30 -10.13 -16.91
C PHE A 181 2.54 -9.38 -15.60
N PRO A 182 3.64 -9.59 -14.86
CA PRO A 182 4.67 -10.62 -15.05
C PRO A 182 4.19 -12.00 -14.61
N ASN A 183 3.26 -12.08 -13.66
CA ASN A 183 2.67 -13.29 -13.12
C ASN A 183 1.24 -13.04 -12.63
N TRP A 184 0.28 -13.85 -13.09
CA TRP A 184 -1.13 -13.73 -12.73
C TRP A 184 -1.39 -13.76 -11.23
N SER A 185 -0.70 -14.67 -10.50
CA SER A 185 -0.90 -14.80 -9.05
C SER A 185 -0.38 -13.57 -8.29
N VAL A 186 0.72 -12.95 -8.74
CA VAL A 186 1.24 -11.71 -8.15
C VAL A 186 0.25 -10.57 -8.32
N ASN A 187 -0.29 -10.39 -9.53
CA ASN A 187 -1.23 -9.30 -9.84
C ASN A 187 -2.53 -9.43 -9.03
N ARG A 188 -3.06 -10.66 -8.94
CA ARG A 188 -4.23 -10.99 -8.13
C ARG A 188 -3.98 -10.76 -6.63
N TRP A 189 -2.83 -11.23 -6.14
CA TRP A 189 -2.41 -11.05 -4.76
C TRP A 189 -2.33 -9.56 -4.41
N LEU A 190 -1.66 -8.76 -5.23
CA LEU A 190 -1.49 -7.33 -4.98
C LEU A 190 -2.83 -6.59 -4.95
N SER A 191 -3.71 -6.88 -5.91
CA SER A 191 -5.07 -6.32 -5.94
C SER A 191 -5.91 -6.76 -4.72
N ALA A 192 -5.72 -7.99 -4.25
CA ALA A 192 -6.39 -8.51 -3.05
C ALA A 192 -5.82 -7.90 -1.76
N MET A 193 -4.52 -7.60 -1.70
CA MET A 193 -3.89 -6.92 -0.55
C MET A 193 -4.53 -5.55 -0.29
N LEU A 194 -4.73 -4.73 -1.33
CA LEU A 194 -5.38 -3.42 -1.16
C LEU A 194 -6.83 -3.58 -0.65
N ARG A 195 -7.57 -4.58 -1.12
CA ARG A 195 -8.93 -4.86 -0.64
C ARG A 195 -8.97 -5.41 0.78
N LEU A 196 -8.05 -6.30 1.14
CA LEU A 196 -7.97 -6.86 2.51
C LEU A 196 -7.64 -5.76 3.53
N TYR A 197 -6.70 -4.89 3.20
CA TYR A 197 -6.25 -3.83 4.10
C TYR A 197 -6.96 -2.49 3.88
N ARG A 198 -8.08 -2.47 3.15
CA ARG A 198 -8.80 -1.25 2.77
C ARG A 198 -8.99 -0.23 3.92
N PRO A 199 -9.53 -0.59 5.09
CA PRO A 199 -9.71 0.37 6.18
C PRO A 199 -8.39 0.78 6.86
N HIS A 200 -7.37 -0.05 6.84
CA HIS A 200 -6.03 0.28 7.35
C HIS A 200 -5.33 1.27 6.42
N ILE A 201 -5.46 1.08 5.11
CA ILE A 201 -4.92 2.02 4.11
C ILE A 201 -5.62 3.37 4.23
N ASP A 202 -6.95 3.40 4.44
CA ASP A 202 -7.68 4.64 4.71
C ASP A 202 -7.10 5.42 5.89
N ALA A 203 -6.82 4.72 6.99
CA ALA A 203 -6.23 5.32 8.18
C ALA A 203 -4.82 5.85 7.90
N LEU A 204 -3.97 5.09 7.18
CA LEU A 204 -2.61 5.49 6.82
C LEU A 204 -2.59 6.69 5.88
N VAL A 205 -3.45 6.73 4.87
CA VAL A 205 -3.53 7.86 3.92
C VAL A 205 -3.99 9.14 4.63
N ARG A 206 -4.88 9.04 5.62
CA ARG A 206 -5.26 10.19 6.47
C ARG A 206 -4.11 10.62 7.37
N GLN A 207 -3.37 9.65 7.94
CA GLN A 207 -2.18 9.95 8.75
C GLN A 207 -1.10 10.62 7.91
N ARG A 208 -0.91 10.24 6.64
CA ARG A 208 -0.02 10.87 5.67
C ARG A 208 -0.28 12.38 5.58
N ASP A 209 -1.52 12.78 5.37
CA ASP A 209 -1.88 14.19 5.25
C ASP A 209 -1.66 14.94 6.58
N THR A 210 -1.93 14.28 7.72
CA THR A 210 -1.65 14.83 9.05
C THR A 210 -0.16 15.05 9.26
N ALA A 211 0.68 14.06 8.95
CA ALA A 211 2.12 14.14 9.09
C ALA A 211 2.72 15.29 8.26
N LEU A 212 2.24 15.47 7.03
CA LEU A 212 2.67 16.58 6.18
C LEU A 212 2.21 17.94 6.72
N ALA A 213 0.99 18.05 7.23
CA ALA A 213 0.50 19.30 7.81
C ALA A 213 1.31 19.70 9.06
N GLU A 214 1.66 18.72 9.91
CA GLU A 214 2.53 18.94 11.08
C GLU A 214 3.95 19.32 10.67
N TRP A 215 4.48 18.69 9.61
CA TRP A 215 5.80 19.01 9.07
C TRP A 215 5.83 20.42 8.47
N GLN A 216 4.81 20.81 7.71
CA GLN A 216 4.67 22.15 7.15
C GLN A 216 4.59 23.22 8.24
N ALA A 217 3.89 22.95 9.35
CA ALA A 217 3.80 23.90 10.47
C ALA A 217 5.17 24.15 11.12
N GLN A 218 6.06 23.16 11.10
CA GLN A 218 7.45 23.27 11.61
C GLN A 218 8.41 23.87 10.58
N HIS A 219 8.09 23.74 9.30
CA HIS A 219 8.93 24.17 8.18
C HIS A 219 8.15 25.07 7.20
N PRO A 220 7.64 26.24 7.61
CA PRO A 220 6.64 27.01 6.88
C PRO A 220 7.12 27.58 5.53
N ALA A 221 8.43 27.67 5.32
CA ALA A 221 9.03 28.20 4.09
C ALA A 221 9.66 27.12 3.20
N THR A 222 9.51 25.83 3.55
CA THR A 222 10.13 24.71 2.85
C THR A 222 9.07 24.03 1.97
N ASP A 223 9.50 23.58 0.79
CA ASP A 223 8.73 22.61 0.02
C ASP A 223 8.79 21.25 0.72
N ILE A 224 7.75 20.97 1.52
CA ILE A 224 7.72 19.76 2.34
C ILE A 224 7.56 18.49 1.50
N PHE A 225 7.06 18.60 0.27
CA PHE A 225 6.89 17.46 -0.63
C PHE A 225 8.21 16.99 -1.24
N GLU A 226 9.23 17.87 -1.25
CA GLU A 226 10.59 17.58 -1.71
C GLU A 226 11.59 17.49 -0.55
N ASP A 227 11.13 17.60 0.70
CA ASP A 227 12.01 17.51 1.87
C ASP A 227 12.46 16.07 2.13
N ARG A 228 13.73 15.80 1.85
CA ARG A 228 14.37 14.49 2.03
C ARG A 228 14.48 14.04 3.51
N ALA A 229 14.24 14.94 4.46
CA ALA A 229 14.18 14.58 5.88
C ALA A 229 12.88 13.88 6.26
N LEU A 230 11.84 13.96 5.43
CA LEU A 230 10.58 13.26 5.60
C LEU A 230 10.38 12.27 4.44
N GLU A 231 10.71 11.00 4.66
CA GLU A 231 10.53 9.93 3.66
C GLU A 231 9.22 9.16 3.88
N ILE A 232 9.04 8.59 5.07
CA ILE A 232 7.85 7.82 5.44
C ILE A 232 6.91 8.70 6.25
N THR A 233 5.67 8.82 5.79
CA THR A 233 4.63 9.62 6.42
C THR A 233 3.68 8.82 7.31
N GLY A 234 3.74 7.49 7.22
CA GLY A 234 3.03 6.56 8.08
C GLY A 234 3.41 5.12 7.76
N TYR A 235 3.54 4.27 8.79
CA TYR A 235 3.88 2.84 8.66
C TYR A 235 3.03 2.01 9.62
N LEU A 236 2.52 0.88 9.14
CA LEU A 236 1.76 -0.08 9.92
C LEU A 236 2.32 -1.49 9.70
N PRO A 237 2.87 -2.15 10.74
CA PRO A 237 3.19 -3.58 10.67
C PRO A 237 1.92 -4.40 10.45
N ILE A 238 1.99 -5.41 9.59
CA ILE A 238 0.84 -6.24 9.24
C ILE A 238 1.11 -7.73 9.39
N SER A 239 0.02 -8.50 9.55
CA SER A 239 0.00 -9.95 9.43
C SER A 239 -1.28 -10.36 8.71
N VAL A 240 -1.12 -10.87 7.49
CA VAL A 240 -2.25 -11.30 6.63
C VAL A 240 -3.05 -12.39 7.33
N GLU A 241 -2.40 -13.41 7.89
CA GLU A 241 -3.07 -14.54 8.52
C GLU A 241 -3.83 -14.14 9.80
N LEU A 242 -3.30 -13.22 10.60
CA LEU A 242 -4.00 -12.74 11.80
C LEU A 242 -5.27 -11.97 11.42
N LEU A 243 -5.20 -11.10 10.40
CA LEU A 243 -6.36 -10.35 9.95
C LEU A 243 -7.44 -11.25 9.33
N ILE A 244 -7.04 -12.21 8.50
CA ILE A 244 -7.99 -13.18 7.92
C ILE A 244 -8.67 -14.00 9.02
N THR A 245 -7.91 -14.49 10.01
CA THR A 245 -8.44 -15.25 11.14
C THR A 245 -9.44 -14.44 11.96
N GLU A 246 -9.15 -13.15 12.22
CA GLU A 246 -10.09 -12.25 12.91
C GLU A 246 -11.41 -12.11 12.12
N LEU A 247 -11.32 -11.89 10.81
CA LEU A 247 -12.49 -11.75 9.94
C LEU A 247 -13.31 -13.05 9.88
N GLU A 248 -12.66 -14.22 9.83
CA GLU A 248 -13.32 -15.52 9.85
C GLU A 248 -14.10 -15.75 11.16
N VAL A 249 -13.51 -15.36 12.30
CA VAL A 249 -14.16 -15.45 13.61
C VAL A 249 -15.40 -14.55 13.67
N LEU A 250 -15.29 -13.32 13.17
CA LEU A 250 -16.41 -12.37 13.14
C LEU A 250 -17.55 -12.84 12.21
N ASP A 251 -17.22 -13.39 11.04
CA ASP A 251 -18.20 -13.93 10.10
C ASP A 251 -18.93 -15.13 10.70
N ALA A 252 -18.20 -16.05 11.34
CA ALA A 252 -18.78 -17.22 12.02
C ALA A 252 -19.71 -16.84 13.18
N GLN A 253 -19.38 -15.78 13.93
CA GLN A 253 -20.23 -15.29 15.03
C GLN A 253 -21.54 -14.71 14.52
N GLN A 254 -21.53 -14.03 13.39
CA GLN A 254 -22.74 -13.42 12.79
C GLN A 254 -23.66 -14.46 12.11
N ASN A 255 -23.10 -15.54 11.62
CA ASN A 255 -23.86 -16.60 10.93
C ASN A 255 -24.33 -17.71 11.87
N ARG A 256 -24.13 -17.58 13.20
CA ARG A 256 -24.74 -18.54 14.18
C ARG A 256 -26.25 -18.37 14.18
N PRO A 257 -27.02 -19.47 14.00
CA PRO A 257 -28.48 -19.42 14.14
C PRO A 257 -28.81 -18.96 15.57
N VAL A 258 -29.67 -17.95 15.68
CA VAL A 258 -30.30 -17.61 16.96
C VAL A 258 -31.08 -18.84 17.39
N HIS A 259 -30.55 -19.59 18.35
CA HIS A 259 -31.36 -20.61 19.02
C HIS A 259 -32.49 -19.87 19.71
N ASP A 260 -33.67 -19.94 19.11
CA ASP A 260 -34.92 -19.54 19.73
C ASP A 260 -35.10 -20.42 20.99
N THR A 261 -34.73 -19.86 22.15
CA THR A 261 -35.09 -20.48 23.42
C THR A 261 -36.56 -20.24 23.61
N GLY A 262 -37.35 -21.02 22.86
CA GLY A 262 -38.77 -21.11 23.04
C GLY A 262 -39.07 -21.45 24.50
N SER A 263 -39.68 -20.51 25.18
CA SER A 263 -40.25 -20.67 26.52
C SER A 263 -41.27 -21.81 26.46
N VAL A 264 -41.04 -22.81 27.30
CA VAL A 264 -42.07 -23.78 27.72
C VAL A 264 -42.77 -23.24 28.96
#